data_ccf708702b9143f72b8b381094aa01dc
#
_entry.id   ccf708702b9143f72b8b381094aa01dc
#
_cell.length_a   1.000
_cell.length_b   1.000
_cell.length_c   1.000
_cell.angle_alpha   90.00
_cell.angle_beta   90.00
_cell.angle_gamma   90.00
#
_symmetry.space_group_name_H-M   'P 1'
#
loop_
_entity.id
_entity.type
_entity.pdbx_description
1 polymer ?
#
loop_
_entity_poly.entity_id
_entity_poly.type
_entity_poly.pdbx_seq_one_letter_code
_entity_poly.pdbx_strand_id
1 'polypeptide(L)'
;GSRIRTMWMTPFYLFFGVLFVYIFQSQINFKKIRSFLCAFLFLFILSPSIYSYVSISEKNKRTDYPGREIAELVERRWNKNFSNEIKYVVGDEWHAGNLSYHISSRPIWFSSIKGKADKLDKEGGVVYTGNADVLKQVCPGIYGKIRKQGFCMIGN
;
A
#
# COMPACT_ATOMS: atom_id res chain seq x y z
N GLY A 1 -6.04 2.49 -20.28
CA GLY A 1 -4.64 2.09 -20.28
C GLY A 1 -4.22 1.59 -18.92
N SER A 2 -3.72 0.37 -18.83
CA SER A 2 -3.18 -0.17 -17.60
C SER A 2 -1.89 0.57 -17.24
N ARG A 3 -1.80 1.11 -16.03
CA ARG A 3 -0.55 1.68 -15.52
C ARG A 3 0.39 0.53 -15.16
N ILE A 4 1.47 0.38 -15.92
CA ILE A 4 2.52 -0.58 -15.60
C ILE A 4 3.26 -0.06 -14.36
N ARG A 5 3.25 -0.84 -13.28
CA ARG A 5 3.99 -0.49 -12.05
C ARG A 5 5.47 -0.79 -12.26
N THR A 6 6.33 0.13 -11.85
CA THR A 6 7.80 0.03 -12.00
C THR A 6 8.37 -1.28 -11.45
N MET A 7 7.78 -1.83 -10.39
CA MET A 7 8.23 -3.10 -9.80
C MET A 7 8.10 -4.30 -10.77
N TRP A 8 7.17 -4.24 -11.73
CA TRP A 8 7.02 -5.32 -12.74
C TRP A 8 8.08 -5.25 -13.83
N MET A 9 8.76 -4.11 -13.95
CA MET A 9 9.86 -3.92 -14.88
C MET A 9 11.21 -4.40 -14.34
N THR A 10 11.32 -4.72 -13.06
CA THR A 10 12.57 -5.15 -12.42
C THR A 10 13.23 -6.33 -13.16
N PRO A 11 12.54 -7.41 -13.58
CA PRO A 11 13.16 -8.48 -14.35
C PRO A 11 13.76 -8.01 -15.67
N PHE A 12 13.11 -7.07 -16.33
CA PHE A 12 13.62 -6.51 -17.60
C PHE A 12 14.93 -5.74 -17.39
N TYR A 13 15.06 -4.98 -16.31
CA TYR A 13 16.31 -4.26 -16.01
C TYR A 13 17.48 -5.21 -15.75
N LEU A 14 17.25 -6.36 -15.13
CA LEU A 14 18.29 -7.38 -14.94
C LEU A 14 18.79 -7.93 -16.28
N PHE A 15 17.90 -8.28 -17.19
CA PHE A 15 18.26 -8.77 -18.52
C PHE A 15 18.90 -7.69 -19.40
N PHE A 16 18.57 -6.42 -19.19
CA PHE A 16 19.16 -5.32 -19.95
C PHE A 16 20.68 -5.25 -19.74
N GLY A 17 21.16 -5.41 -18.50
CA GLY A 17 22.59 -5.46 -18.20
C GLY A 17 23.33 -6.57 -18.95
N VAL A 18 22.75 -7.77 -18.93
CA VAL A 18 23.29 -8.94 -19.66
C VAL A 18 23.30 -8.70 -21.16
N LEU A 19 22.20 -8.14 -21.71
CA LEU A 19 22.11 -7.81 -23.13
C LEU A 19 23.16 -6.79 -23.55
N PHE A 20 23.40 -5.73 -22.77
CA PHE A 20 24.46 -4.75 -23.04
C PHE A 20 25.84 -5.40 -23.06
N VAL A 21 26.15 -6.23 -22.08
CA VAL A 21 27.43 -6.95 -22.04
C VAL A 21 27.57 -7.85 -23.29
N TYR A 22 26.52 -8.54 -23.68
CA TYR A 22 26.53 -9.40 -24.87
C TYR A 22 26.75 -8.59 -26.15
N ILE A 23 26.04 -7.48 -26.36
CA ILE A 23 26.18 -6.64 -27.55
C ILE A 23 27.57 -6.00 -27.65
N PHE A 24 28.13 -5.53 -26.53
CA PHE A 24 29.38 -4.79 -26.51
C PHE A 24 30.60 -5.63 -26.08
N GLN A 25 30.47 -6.97 -26.04
CA GLN A 25 31.54 -7.85 -25.57
C GLN A 25 32.87 -7.66 -26.27
N SER A 26 32.84 -7.38 -27.61
CA SER A 26 34.03 -7.14 -28.43
C SER A 26 34.74 -5.81 -28.13
N GLN A 27 34.05 -4.86 -27.48
CA GLN A 27 34.56 -3.55 -27.11
C GLN A 27 35.02 -3.49 -25.65
N ILE A 28 34.82 -4.57 -24.88
CA ILE A 28 35.20 -4.62 -23.46
C ILE A 28 36.73 -4.71 -23.35
N ASN A 29 37.32 -3.67 -22.75
CA ASN A 29 38.75 -3.62 -22.52
C ASN A 29 39.07 -3.93 -21.06
N PHE A 30 39.60 -5.11 -20.80
CA PHE A 30 39.95 -5.57 -19.46
C PHE A 30 41.03 -4.71 -18.76
N LYS A 31 41.82 -3.91 -19.50
CA LYS A 31 42.77 -2.96 -18.89
C LYS A 31 42.09 -1.89 -18.06
N LYS A 32 40.80 -1.59 -18.34
CA LYS A 32 39.99 -0.61 -17.61
C LYS A 32 39.15 -1.23 -16.49
N ILE A 33 39.31 -2.53 -16.21
CA ILE A 33 38.48 -3.23 -15.22
C ILE A 33 38.66 -2.66 -13.80
N ARG A 34 39.84 -2.13 -13.48
CA ARG A 34 40.07 -1.45 -12.19
C ARG A 34 39.21 -0.22 -12.00
N SER A 35 39.16 0.62 -13.03
CA SER A 35 38.32 1.85 -12.99
C SER A 35 36.83 1.50 -12.89
N PHE A 36 36.42 0.46 -13.60
CA PHE A 36 35.04 -0.07 -13.51
C PHE A 36 34.76 -0.57 -12.09
N LEU A 37 35.63 -1.37 -11.50
CA LEU A 37 35.47 -1.90 -10.15
C LEU A 37 35.41 -0.78 -9.11
N CYS A 38 36.27 0.23 -9.21
CA CYS A 38 36.24 1.38 -8.31
C CYS A 38 34.89 2.14 -8.42
N ALA A 39 34.42 2.41 -9.64
CA ALA A 39 33.16 3.07 -9.86
C ALA A 39 31.98 2.22 -9.36
N PHE A 40 32.01 0.92 -9.61
CA PHE A 40 31.00 -0.01 -9.14
C PHE A 40 30.94 -0.06 -7.61
N LEU A 41 32.05 -0.24 -6.94
CA LEU A 41 32.13 -0.27 -5.48
C LEU A 41 31.68 1.06 -4.86
N PHE A 42 32.09 2.18 -5.48
CA PHE A 42 31.63 3.50 -5.04
C PHE A 42 30.11 3.61 -5.10
N LEU A 43 29.49 3.27 -6.22
CA LEU A 43 28.03 3.31 -6.37
C LEU A 43 27.33 2.30 -5.48
N PHE A 44 27.92 1.11 -5.29
CA PHE A 44 27.39 0.06 -4.43
C PHE A 44 27.32 0.49 -2.96
N ILE A 45 28.28 1.27 -2.49
CA ILE A 45 28.29 1.83 -1.13
C ILE A 45 27.44 3.09 -1.05
N LEU A 46 27.53 3.97 -2.04
CA LEU A 46 26.85 5.25 -2.06
C LEU A 46 25.33 5.09 -2.13
N SER A 47 24.83 4.18 -2.96
CA SER A 47 23.39 3.97 -3.16
C SER A 47 22.65 3.58 -1.87
N PRO A 48 23.04 2.54 -1.12
CA PRO A 48 22.39 2.21 0.15
C PRO A 48 22.59 3.29 1.22
N SER A 49 23.72 4.02 1.19
CA SER A 49 23.96 5.11 2.13
C SER A 49 23.02 6.28 1.92
N ILE A 50 22.80 6.70 0.67
CA ILE A 50 21.81 7.73 0.31
C ILE A 50 20.41 7.24 0.67
N TYR A 51 20.05 6.00 0.33
CA TYR A 51 18.76 5.44 0.66
C TYR A 51 18.51 5.40 2.17
N SER A 52 19.51 5.01 2.95
CA SER A 52 19.43 5.03 4.42
C SER A 52 19.25 6.42 4.97
N TYR A 53 20.00 7.40 4.45
CA TYR A 53 19.86 8.80 4.85
C TYR A 53 18.46 9.34 4.55
N VAL A 54 17.96 9.16 3.35
CA VAL A 54 16.60 9.57 2.96
C VAL A 54 15.57 8.82 3.81
N SER A 55 15.81 7.52 4.02
CA SER A 55 14.94 6.70 4.84
C SER A 55 14.85 7.14 6.30
N ILE A 56 15.89 7.69 6.90
CA ILE A 56 15.87 8.22 8.27
C ILE A 56 15.28 9.64 8.29
N SER A 57 15.56 10.44 7.27
CA SER A 57 15.17 11.85 7.22
C SER A 57 13.69 12.08 6.89
N GLU A 58 13.10 11.22 6.09
CA GLU A 58 11.68 11.35 5.73
C GLU A 58 10.75 10.95 6.87
N LYS A 59 9.84 11.84 7.22
CA LYS A 59 8.73 11.59 8.15
C LYS A 59 7.47 11.20 7.35
N ASN A 60 6.67 10.27 7.86
CA ASN A 60 5.41 9.79 7.25
C ASN A 60 5.58 8.91 5.99
N LYS A 61 6.51 8.00 6.02
CA LYS A 61 6.64 6.99 4.96
C LYS A 61 5.45 6.04 4.93
N ARG A 62 5.26 5.38 3.78
CA ARG A 62 4.30 4.27 3.67
C ARG A 62 4.59 3.14 4.66
N THR A 63 5.86 2.88 4.95
CA THR A 63 6.31 1.89 5.94
C THR A 63 5.90 2.23 7.37
N ASP A 64 5.68 3.51 7.67
CA ASP A 64 5.27 3.98 9.00
C ASP A 64 3.75 4.03 9.18
N TYR A 65 3.01 3.47 8.22
CA TYR A 65 1.55 3.42 8.31
C TYR A 65 1.11 2.46 9.43
N PRO A 66 0.44 2.96 10.47
CA PRO A 66 0.09 2.17 11.63
C PRO A 66 -1.17 1.34 11.38
N GLY A 67 -1.11 0.44 10.38
CA GLY A 67 -2.27 -0.35 9.94
C GLY A 67 -2.89 -1.18 11.04
N ARG A 68 -2.08 -1.78 11.91
CA ARG A 68 -2.53 -2.57 13.05
C ARG A 68 -3.26 -1.73 14.09
N GLU A 69 -2.68 -0.59 14.49
CA GLU A 69 -3.32 0.32 15.47
C GLU A 69 -4.67 0.82 14.96
N ILE A 70 -4.73 1.16 13.66
CA ILE A 70 -5.98 1.63 13.03
C ILE A 70 -7.02 0.52 13.03
N ALA A 71 -6.64 -0.71 12.70
CA ALA A 71 -7.56 -1.85 12.72
C ALA A 71 -8.10 -2.12 14.13
N GLU A 72 -7.26 -2.13 15.15
CA GLU A 72 -7.67 -2.30 16.54
C GLU A 72 -8.63 -1.18 17.02
N LEU A 73 -8.42 0.06 16.56
CA LEU A 73 -9.32 1.18 16.88
C LEU A 73 -10.68 1.03 16.17
N VAL A 74 -10.67 0.58 14.91
CA VAL A 74 -11.89 0.31 14.16
C VAL A 74 -12.67 -0.84 14.78
N GLU A 75 -12.01 -1.96 15.11
CA GLU A 75 -12.65 -3.12 15.77
C GLU A 75 -13.23 -2.75 17.13
N ARG A 76 -12.49 -2.02 17.97
CA ARG A 76 -13.03 -1.57 19.27
C ARG A 76 -14.26 -0.71 19.10
N ARG A 77 -14.27 0.19 18.11
CA ARG A 77 -15.44 1.03 17.84
C ARG A 77 -16.58 0.24 17.25
N TRP A 78 -16.28 -0.75 16.41
CA TRP A 78 -17.26 -1.67 15.86
C TRP A 78 -17.96 -2.45 16.96
N ASN A 79 -17.22 -3.15 17.79
CA ASN A 79 -17.72 -4.01 18.86
C ASN A 79 -18.50 -3.22 19.94
N LYS A 80 -18.28 -1.90 20.02
CA LYS A 80 -19.07 -1.03 20.90
C LYS A 80 -20.46 -0.72 20.36
N ASN A 81 -20.63 -0.70 19.05
CA ASN A 81 -21.84 -0.21 18.40
C ASN A 81 -22.64 -1.31 17.67
N PHE A 82 -22.02 -2.41 17.34
CA PHE A 82 -22.62 -3.49 16.54
C PHE A 82 -22.35 -4.85 17.20
N SER A 83 -23.27 -5.79 16.96
CA SER A 83 -23.17 -7.17 17.48
C SER A 83 -22.64 -8.17 16.46
N ASN A 84 -22.67 -7.81 15.18
CA ASN A 84 -22.21 -8.65 14.07
C ASN A 84 -20.72 -8.40 13.76
N GLU A 85 -20.10 -9.34 13.04
CA GLU A 85 -18.71 -9.22 12.60
C GLU A 85 -18.57 -8.32 11.36
N ILE A 86 -17.38 -7.71 11.21
CA ILE A 86 -17.01 -7.00 10.00
C ILE A 86 -16.76 -8.02 8.89
N LYS A 87 -17.60 -8.05 7.86
CA LYS A 87 -17.49 -8.97 6.72
C LYS A 87 -16.81 -8.34 5.52
N TYR A 88 -16.97 -7.04 5.34
CA TYR A 88 -16.50 -6.33 4.15
C TYR A 88 -15.80 -5.03 4.52
N VAL A 89 -14.73 -4.72 3.78
CA VAL A 89 -14.06 -3.42 3.82
C VAL A 89 -14.02 -2.84 2.41
N VAL A 90 -14.52 -1.63 2.25
CA VAL A 90 -14.64 -0.96 0.95
C VAL A 90 -13.77 0.30 0.94
N GLY A 91 -12.96 0.48 -0.07
CA GLY A 91 -12.08 1.63 -0.23
C GLY A 91 -10.88 1.37 -1.13
N ASP A 92 -9.92 2.28 -1.08
CA ASP A 92 -8.68 2.14 -1.86
C ASP A 92 -7.82 0.95 -1.41
N GLU A 93 -6.99 0.48 -2.32
CA GLU A 93 -6.13 -0.69 -2.12
C GLU A 93 -5.22 -0.57 -0.88
N TRP A 94 -4.77 0.65 -0.57
CA TRP A 94 -3.83 0.85 0.53
C TRP A 94 -4.53 0.86 1.90
N HIS A 95 -5.52 1.72 2.06
CA HIS A 95 -6.19 1.88 3.36
C HIS A 95 -7.14 0.72 3.67
N ALA A 96 -7.99 0.37 2.72
CA ALA A 96 -8.93 -0.73 2.89
C ALA A 96 -8.24 -2.09 2.89
N GLY A 97 -7.21 -2.28 2.07
CA GLY A 97 -6.42 -3.51 2.05
C GLY A 97 -5.66 -3.74 3.37
N ASN A 98 -5.02 -2.70 3.93
CA ASN A 98 -4.39 -2.80 5.25
C ASN A 98 -5.41 -3.08 6.35
N LEU A 99 -6.56 -2.43 6.31
CA LEU A 99 -7.62 -2.64 7.29
C LEU A 99 -8.13 -4.09 7.23
N SER A 100 -8.44 -4.59 6.03
CA SER A 100 -8.85 -5.98 5.81
C SER A 100 -7.80 -6.99 6.29
N TYR A 101 -6.52 -6.67 6.10
CA TYR A 101 -5.42 -7.55 6.53
C TYR A 101 -5.25 -7.61 8.05
N HIS A 102 -5.47 -6.50 8.77
CA HIS A 102 -5.20 -6.42 10.20
C HIS A 102 -6.43 -6.68 11.09
N ILE A 103 -7.66 -6.57 10.58
CA ILE A 103 -8.89 -6.92 11.31
C ILE A 103 -8.91 -8.43 11.57
N SER A 104 -9.32 -8.83 12.77
CA SER A 104 -9.31 -10.23 13.22
C SER A 104 -10.23 -11.14 12.39
N SER A 105 -11.40 -10.64 11.99
CA SER A 105 -12.35 -11.37 11.14
C SER A 105 -11.91 -11.52 9.67
N ARG A 106 -10.78 -10.90 9.26
CA ARG A 106 -10.25 -10.94 7.89
C ARG A 106 -11.31 -10.62 6.82
N PRO A 107 -11.96 -9.46 6.91
CA PRO A 107 -13.04 -9.10 5.99
C PRO A 107 -12.58 -9.04 4.54
N ILE A 108 -13.48 -9.30 3.61
CA ILE A 108 -13.20 -9.23 2.18
C ILE A 108 -13.05 -7.77 1.75
N TRP A 109 -11.95 -7.45 1.09
CA TRP A 109 -11.72 -6.12 0.54
C TRP A 109 -12.36 -5.93 -0.84
N PHE A 110 -12.95 -4.75 -1.03
CA PHE A 110 -13.47 -4.30 -2.32
C PHE A 110 -12.97 -2.89 -2.65
N SER A 111 -12.48 -2.73 -3.90
CA SER A 111 -12.06 -1.44 -4.43
C SER A 111 -13.21 -0.63 -4.89
N SER A 112 -13.92 0.19 -4.28
CA SER A 112 -15.00 1.07 -4.79
C SER A 112 -15.98 0.39 -5.76
N ILE A 113 -17.22 0.19 -5.33
CA ILE A 113 -18.19 -0.56 -6.11
C ILE A 113 -19.37 0.34 -6.46
N LYS A 114 -19.40 0.81 -7.69
CA LYS A 114 -20.65 1.30 -8.29
C LYS A 114 -21.61 0.10 -8.45
N GLY A 115 -22.73 0.12 -7.75
CA GLY A 115 -23.83 -0.84 -7.92
C GLY A 115 -23.83 -2.09 -7.02
N LYS A 116 -22.84 -2.31 -6.16
CA LYS A 116 -22.87 -3.41 -5.16
C LYS A 116 -23.02 -2.91 -3.72
N ALA A 117 -22.86 -1.62 -3.47
CA ALA A 117 -22.93 -1.03 -2.15
C ALA A 117 -24.26 -1.34 -1.44
N ASP A 118 -25.38 -1.13 -2.12
CA ASP A 118 -26.72 -1.39 -1.56
C ASP A 118 -26.94 -2.84 -1.11
N LYS A 119 -26.29 -3.79 -1.79
CA LYS A 119 -26.38 -5.21 -1.41
C LYS A 119 -25.53 -5.51 -0.19
N LEU A 120 -24.31 -4.96 -0.14
CA LEU A 120 -23.40 -5.14 0.98
C LEU A 120 -23.97 -4.47 2.25
N ASP A 121 -24.54 -3.29 2.12
CA ASP A 121 -25.14 -2.55 3.24
C ASP A 121 -26.34 -3.31 3.84
N LYS A 122 -27.15 -3.97 3.00
CA LYS A 122 -28.29 -4.79 3.45
C LYS A 122 -27.85 -6.05 4.21
N GLU A 123 -26.71 -6.62 3.87
CA GLU A 123 -26.16 -7.79 4.58
C GLU A 123 -25.54 -7.37 5.94
N GLY A 124 -25.18 -6.10 6.09
CA GLY A 124 -24.50 -5.57 7.27
C GLY A 124 -23.06 -6.05 7.40
N GLY A 125 -22.31 -5.43 8.30
CA GLY A 125 -20.91 -5.80 8.54
C GLY A 125 -19.94 -5.17 7.53
N VAL A 126 -20.19 -3.91 7.14
CA VAL A 126 -19.39 -3.17 6.15
C VAL A 126 -18.69 -1.99 6.77
N VAL A 127 -17.41 -1.81 6.44
CA VAL A 127 -16.62 -0.64 6.77
C VAL A 127 -16.14 0.03 5.49
N TYR A 128 -16.62 1.23 5.23
CA TYR A 128 -16.10 2.09 4.17
C TYR A 128 -14.94 2.92 4.70
N THR A 129 -13.86 3.01 3.92
CA THR A 129 -12.70 3.83 4.26
C THR A 129 -12.30 4.74 3.10
N GLY A 130 -11.88 5.97 3.42
CA GLY A 130 -11.49 6.94 2.40
C GLY A 130 -11.30 8.34 2.97
N ASN A 131 -11.48 9.35 2.11
CA ASN A 131 -11.38 10.74 2.51
C ASN A 131 -12.41 11.07 3.59
N ALA A 132 -11.93 11.62 4.72
CA ALA A 132 -12.76 11.91 5.88
C ALA A 132 -13.90 12.88 5.58
N ASP A 133 -13.65 13.91 4.78
CA ASP A 133 -14.64 14.95 4.50
C ASP A 133 -15.74 14.46 3.57
N VAL A 134 -15.39 13.62 2.60
CA VAL A 134 -16.36 12.99 1.68
C VAL A 134 -17.21 11.97 2.43
N LEU A 135 -16.58 11.07 3.20
CA LEU A 135 -17.30 10.04 3.94
C LEU A 135 -18.24 10.63 4.99
N LYS A 136 -17.86 11.74 5.63
CA LYS A 136 -18.72 12.42 6.61
C LYS A 136 -20.05 12.87 6.02
N GLN A 137 -20.05 13.28 4.74
CA GLN A 137 -21.27 13.78 4.05
C GLN A 137 -22.19 12.65 3.57
N VAL A 138 -21.60 11.49 3.22
CA VAL A 138 -22.35 10.40 2.55
C VAL A 138 -22.52 9.15 3.41
N CYS A 139 -22.03 9.15 4.65
CA CYS A 139 -22.09 7.98 5.52
C CYS A 139 -23.52 7.74 6.02
N PRO A 140 -24.17 6.63 5.67
CA PRO A 140 -25.50 6.29 6.19
C PRO A 140 -25.45 5.62 7.56
N GLY A 141 -24.25 5.25 8.03
CA GLY A 141 -24.03 4.55 9.29
C GLY A 141 -23.27 5.37 10.33
N ILE A 142 -22.43 4.72 11.10
CA ILE A 142 -21.63 5.38 12.13
C ILE A 142 -20.32 5.90 11.52
N TYR A 143 -20.21 7.22 11.44
CA TYR A 143 -19.00 7.88 10.98
C TYR A 143 -17.92 7.90 12.07
N GLY A 144 -16.68 7.68 11.68
CA GLY A 144 -15.51 7.85 12.49
C GLY A 144 -14.34 8.42 11.71
N LYS A 145 -13.42 9.07 12.41
CA LYS A 145 -12.17 9.57 11.84
C LYS A 145 -11.01 9.09 12.71
N ILE A 146 -9.98 8.56 12.06
CA ILE A 146 -8.73 8.19 12.72
C ILE A 146 -7.59 8.83 11.93
N ARG A 147 -6.88 9.79 12.56
CA ARG A 147 -5.87 10.63 11.89
C ARG A 147 -6.50 11.38 10.71
N LYS A 148 -6.03 11.15 9.47
CA LYS A 148 -6.56 11.79 8.23
C LYS A 148 -7.57 10.93 7.49
N GLN A 149 -7.86 9.73 7.97
CA GLN A 149 -8.70 8.75 7.30
C GLN A 149 -10.10 8.73 7.91
N GLY A 150 -11.11 8.76 7.07
CA GLY A 150 -12.51 8.58 7.45
C GLY A 150 -12.92 7.12 7.38
N PHE A 151 -13.86 6.75 8.23
CA PHE A 151 -14.51 5.43 8.26
C PHE A 151 -16.01 5.61 8.39
N CYS A 152 -16.77 4.84 7.63
CA CYS A 152 -18.21 4.73 7.78
C CYS A 152 -18.53 3.26 8.05
N MET A 153 -19.16 3.00 9.19
CA MET A 153 -19.46 1.66 9.67
C MET A 153 -20.96 1.39 9.59
N ILE A 154 -21.34 0.28 8.94
CA ILE A 154 -22.72 -0.17 8.76
C ILE A 154 -22.81 -1.60 9.27
N GLY A 155 -23.53 -1.81 10.35
CA GLY A 155 -23.69 -3.11 11.01
C GLY A 155 -25.08 -3.25 11.63
N ASN A 156 -25.31 -4.40 12.25
CA ASN A 156 -26.54 -4.75 12.99
C ASN A 156 -26.25 -4.97 14.47
#